data_fc5a2900cb6bf821f86e12c084e030f5
#
_entry.id   fc5a2900cb6bf821f86e12c084e030f5
#
_cell.length_a   1.000
_cell.length_b   1.000
_cell.length_c   1.000
_cell.angle_alpha   90.00
_cell.angle_beta   90.00
_cell.angle_gamma   90.00
#
_symmetry.space_group_name_H-M   'P 1'
#
loop_
_entity.id
_entity.type
_entity.pdbx_description
1 polymer ?
#
loop_
_entity_poly.entity_id
_entity_poly.type
_entity_poly.pdbx_seq_one_letter_code
_entity_poly.pdbx_strand_id
1 'polypeptide(L)'
;LMDAYYKIFTGDDDEKKMEAAVAWSKWEGSVSTLSHKADMISSYSESKFALAFALIENHYFVNKGFLDSEDQLIASESIDKIRHIPAKIIQGRYDIVCPMETAWELKKNWPEAELIVAPSSGHSAFEKEITHELIRATEEFAKND
;
A
#
# COMPACT_ATOMS: atom_id res chain seq x y z
N LEU A 1 -4.58 -14.38 12.24
CA LEU A 1 -5.56 -13.32 11.94
C LEU A 1 -6.07 -13.43 10.50
N MET A 2 -5.20 -13.40 9.48
CA MET A 2 -5.58 -13.45 8.06
C MET A 2 -6.45 -14.66 7.71
N ASP A 3 -6.09 -15.88 8.16
CA ASP A 3 -6.87 -17.10 7.94
C ASP A 3 -8.26 -17.06 8.59
N ALA A 4 -8.41 -16.33 9.71
CA ALA A 4 -9.70 -16.19 10.35
C ALA A 4 -10.64 -15.30 9.52
N TYR A 5 -10.14 -14.18 9.00
CA TYR A 5 -10.88 -13.36 8.05
C TYR A 5 -11.18 -14.09 6.75
N TYR A 6 -10.21 -14.84 6.21
CA TYR A 6 -10.42 -15.66 5.01
C TYR A 6 -11.62 -16.62 5.15
N LYS A 7 -11.73 -17.30 6.30
CA LYS A 7 -12.87 -18.18 6.59
C LYS A 7 -14.21 -17.44 6.63
N ILE A 8 -14.21 -16.20 7.15
CA ILE A 8 -15.41 -15.37 7.14
C ILE A 8 -15.75 -14.93 5.72
N PHE A 9 -14.77 -14.45 4.98
CA PHE A 9 -14.96 -13.93 3.62
C PHE A 9 -15.36 -15.00 2.59
N THR A 10 -14.96 -16.26 2.80
CA THR A 10 -15.31 -17.39 1.95
C THR A 10 -16.50 -18.20 2.45
N GLY A 11 -17.10 -17.84 3.60
CA GLY A 11 -18.28 -18.47 4.17
C GLY A 11 -19.57 -18.03 3.46
N ASP A 12 -20.71 -18.55 3.92
CA ASP A 12 -22.03 -18.30 3.33
C ASP A 12 -22.87 -17.24 4.09
N ASP A 13 -22.31 -16.67 5.18
CA ASP A 13 -22.97 -15.67 6.02
C ASP A 13 -22.63 -14.26 5.52
N ASP A 14 -23.49 -13.70 4.68
CA ASP A 14 -23.26 -12.39 4.06
C ASP A 14 -23.29 -11.22 5.05
N GLU A 15 -24.07 -11.33 6.14
CA GLU A 15 -24.11 -10.30 7.19
C GLU A 15 -22.77 -10.23 7.94
N LYS A 16 -22.28 -11.38 8.38
CA LYS A 16 -21.00 -11.50 9.07
C LYS A 16 -19.82 -11.11 8.16
N LYS A 17 -19.90 -11.46 6.87
CA LYS A 17 -18.91 -11.06 5.86
C LYS A 17 -18.82 -9.54 5.74
N MET A 18 -19.98 -8.88 5.68
CA MET A 18 -20.05 -7.42 5.58
C MET A 18 -19.54 -6.75 6.87
N GLU A 19 -19.93 -7.23 8.04
CA GLU A 19 -19.41 -6.71 9.31
C GLU A 19 -17.89 -6.80 9.39
N ALA A 20 -17.32 -7.95 9.02
CA ALA A 20 -15.89 -8.17 9.00
C ALA A 20 -15.18 -7.25 8.01
N ALA A 21 -15.75 -7.06 6.82
CA ALA A 21 -15.20 -6.18 5.79
C ALA A 21 -15.18 -4.71 6.24
N VAL A 22 -16.25 -4.24 6.86
CA VAL A 22 -16.31 -2.88 7.41
C VAL A 22 -15.28 -2.68 8.54
N ALA A 23 -15.15 -3.68 9.44
CA ALA A 23 -14.16 -3.62 10.51
C ALA A 23 -12.72 -3.57 9.97
N TRP A 24 -12.41 -4.41 8.98
CA TRP A 24 -11.14 -4.42 8.27
C TRP A 24 -10.82 -3.06 7.65
N SER A 25 -11.70 -2.59 6.77
CA SER A 25 -11.49 -1.35 6.01
C SER A 25 -11.41 -0.11 6.90
N LYS A 26 -12.20 -0.08 7.98
CA LYS A 26 -12.14 1.00 8.98
C LYS A 26 -10.79 1.04 9.69
N TRP A 27 -10.24 -0.13 10.02
CA TRP A 27 -8.91 -0.22 10.62
C TRP A 27 -7.85 0.30 9.64
N GLU A 28 -7.85 -0.17 8.39
CA GLU A 28 -6.95 0.31 7.33
C GLU A 28 -7.02 1.83 7.15
N GLY A 29 -8.23 2.37 7.00
CA GLY A 29 -8.41 3.82 6.88
C GLY A 29 -7.90 4.60 8.09
N SER A 30 -7.93 3.99 9.29
CA SER A 30 -7.48 4.63 10.52
C SER A 30 -5.96 4.70 10.63
N VAL A 31 -5.23 3.74 10.06
CA VAL A 31 -3.75 3.67 10.13
C VAL A 31 -3.05 4.23 8.91
N SER A 32 -3.79 4.49 7.82
CA SER A 32 -3.22 4.94 6.54
C SER A 32 -2.75 6.40 6.55
N THR A 33 -3.15 7.22 7.50
CA THR A 33 -2.74 8.64 7.55
C THR A 33 -2.09 8.99 8.88
N LEU A 34 -1.08 9.86 8.83
CA LEU A 34 -0.42 10.36 10.04
C LEU A 34 -1.38 11.18 10.91
N SER A 35 -2.24 11.98 10.30
CA SER A 35 -3.27 12.76 10.99
C SER A 35 -4.64 12.11 10.81
N HIS A 36 -5.39 11.98 11.92
CA HIS A 36 -6.74 11.44 11.87
C HIS A 36 -7.64 12.22 10.91
N LYS A 37 -8.24 11.53 9.94
CA LYS A 37 -9.17 12.09 8.95
C LYS A 37 -10.48 11.33 8.99
N ALA A 38 -11.44 11.84 9.76
CA ALA A 38 -12.75 11.19 9.98
C ALA A 38 -13.49 10.92 8.65
N ASP A 39 -13.46 11.84 7.70
CA ASP A 39 -14.12 11.69 6.41
C ASP A 39 -13.52 10.53 5.59
N MET A 40 -12.21 10.35 5.63
CA MET A 40 -11.53 9.25 4.97
C MET A 40 -11.89 7.91 5.61
N ILE A 41 -11.87 7.82 6.94
CA ILE A 41 -12.28 6.61 7.66
C ILE A 41 -13.74 6.26 7.35
N SER A 42 -14.61 7.28 7.25
CA SER A 42 -16.01 7.08 6.85
C SER A 42 -16.14 6.50 5.45
N SER A 43 -15.40 7.02 4.47
CA SER A 43 -15.43 6.52 3.09
C SER A 43 -14.94 5.08 2.97
N TYR A 44 -13.92 4.69 3.75
CA TYR A 44 -13.46 3.30 3.83
C TYR A 44 -14.51 2.36 4.44
N SER A 45 -15.43 2.89 5.24
CA SER A 45 -16.50 2.12 5.89
C SER A 45 -17.74 1.95 5.02
N GLU A 46 -17.82 2.57 3.84
CA GLU A 46 -18.94 2.38 2.92
C GLU A 46 -19.01 0.91 2.45
N SER A 47 -20.18 0.29 2.60
CA SER A 47 -20.36 -1.17 2.49
C SER A 47 -19.82 -1.77 1.18
N LYS A 48 -20.08 -1.13 0.04
CA LYS A 48 -19.61 -1.64 -1.26
C LYS A 48 -18.09 -1.56 -1.40
N PHE A 49 -17.51 -0.45 -0.97
CA PHE A 49 -16.05 -0.28 -0.98
C PHE A 49 -15.40 -1.24 -0.01
N ALA A 50 -15.87 -1.27 1.25
CA ALA A 50 -15.32 -2.10 2.30
C ALA A 50 -15.26 -3.58 1.93
N LEU A 51 -16.34 -4.11 1.34
CA LEU A 51 -16.40 -5.51 0.93
C LEU A 51 -15.38 -5.83 -0.15
N ALA A 52 -15.34 -5.05 -1.23
CA ALA A 52 -14.39 -5.28 -2.32
C ALA A 52 -12.93 -5.14 -1.85
N PHE A 53 -12.65 -4.10 -1.09
CA PHE A 53 -11.33 -3.81 -0.56
C PHE A 53 -10.82 -4.95 0.35
N ALA A 54 -11.57 -5.32 1.38
CA ALA A 54 -11.17 -6.35 2.33
C ALA A 54 -11.01 -7.73 1.69
N LEU A 55 -11.89 -8.10 0.74
CA LEU A 55 -11.80 -9.37 0.01
C LEU A 55 -10.52 -9.43 -0.83
N ILE A 56 -10.20 -8.36 -1.55
CA ILE A 56 -9.01 -8.31 -2.41
C ILE A 56 -7.75 -8.39 -1.55
N GLU A 57 -7.62 -7.55 -0.53
CA GLU A 57 -6.44 -7.56 0.34
C GLU A 57 -6.24 -8.90 1.04
N ASN A 58 -7.30 -9.44 1.66
CA ASN A 58 -7.20 -10.73 2.33
C ASN A 58 -6.80 -11.85 1.36
N HIS A 59 -7.33 -11.82 0.12
CA HIS A 59 -6.94 -12.78 -0.91
C HIS A 59 -5.45 -12.71 -1.22
N TYR A 60 -4.89 -11.51 -1.37
CA TYR A 60 -3.44 -11.35 -1.59
C TYR A 60 -2.63 -11.78 -0.37
N PHE A 61 -3.05 -11.43 0.83
CA PHE A 61 -2.30 -11.76 2.06
C PHE A 61 -2.24 -13.25 2.34
N VAL A 62 -3.36 -13.99 2.22
CA VAL A 62 -3.35 -15.44 2.45
C VAL A 62 -2.55 -16.20 1.38
N ASN A 63 -2.40 -15.63 0.20
CA ASN A 63 -1.58 -16.16 -0.88
C ASN A 63 -0.17 -15.54 -0.94
N LYS A 64 0.26 -14.80 0.11
CA LYS A 64 1.60 -14.16 0.19
C LYS A 64 1.95 -13.30 -1.02
N GLY A 65 0.96 -12.59 -1.57
CA GLY A 65 1.11 -11.78 -2.79
C GLY A 65 1.44 -12.60 -4.04
N PHE A 66 1.28 -13.92 -4.01
CA PHE A 66 1.67 -14.85 -5.08
C PHE A 66 3.17 -14.82 -5.39
N LEU A 67 3.98 -14.48 -4.40
CA LEU A 67 5.44 -14.48 -4.49
C LEU A 67 6.02 -15.81 -3.99
N ASP A 68 7.07 -16.28 -4.65
CA ASP A 68 7.76 -17.51 -4.31
C ASP A 68 8.64 -17.35 -3.04
N SER A 69 9.13 -16.13 -2.79
CA SER A 69 9.88 -15.76 -1.59
C SER A 69 9.62 -14.30 -1.20
N GLU A 70 9.90 -13.96 0.06
CA GLU A 70 9.76 -12.60 0.59
C GLU A 70 10.66 -11.60 -0.13
N ASP A 71 11.84 -12.02 -0.57
CA ASP A 71 12.84 -11.16 -1.23
C ASP A 71 12.71 -11.14 -2.77
N GLN A 72 11.74 -11.85 -3.36
CA GLN A 72 11.66 -12.03 -4.81
C GLN A 72 11.67 -10.71 -5.59
N LEU A 73 10.96 -9.68 -5.09
CA LEU A 73 10.86 -8.39 -5.80
C LEU A 73 12.14 -7.57 -5.72
N ILE A 74 12.94 -7.73 -4.67
CA ILE A 74 14.18 -7.00 -4.45
C ILE A 74 15.43 -7.80 -4.83
N ALA A 75 15.26 -9.07 -5.22
CA ALA A 75 16.35 -9.91 -5.72
C ALA A 75 16.98 -9.29 -6.97
N SER A 76 18.30 -9.45 -7.13
CA SER A 76 19.03 -8.89 -8.29
C SER A 76 18.44 -9.28 -9.62
N GLU A 77 17.99 -10.54 -9.77
CA GLU A 77 17.36 -11.03 -11.01
C GLU A 77 16.04 -10.29 -11.36
N SER A 78 15.31 -9.80 -10.35
CA SER A 78 14.09 -9.00 -10.54
C SER A 78 14.43 -7.54 -10.84
N ILE A 79 15.33 -6.96 -10.04
CA ILE A 79 15.76 -5.57 -10.19
C ILE A 79 16.48 -5.35 -11.52
N ASP A 80 17.34 -6.28 -11.97
CA ASP A 80 18.08 -6.14 -13.24
C ASP A 80 17.17 -6.04 -14.47
N LYS A 81 15.94 -6.57 -14.38
CA LYS A 81 14.94 -6.42 -15.45
C LYS A 81 14.43 -4.98 -15.61
N ILE A 82 14.41 -4.22 -14.52
CA ILE A 82 13.83 -2.86 -14.46
C ILE A 82 14.86 -1.76 -14.17
N ARG A 83 16.09 -2.11 -13.85
CA ARG A 83 17.17 -1.19 -13.46
C ARG A 83 17.38 -0.04 -14.45
N HIS A 84 17.17 -0.29 -15.73
CA HIS A 84 17.33 0.69 -16.82
C HIS A 84 16.14 1.67 -16.91
N ILE A 85 15.06 1.45 -16.16
CA ILE A 85 13.87 2.30 -16.19
C ILE A 85 14.05 3.40 -15.13
N PRO A 86 13.94 4.69 -15.50
CA PRO A 86 13.94 5.78 -14.53
C PRO A 86 12.81 5.61 -13.51
N ALA A 87 13.14 5.68 -12.23
CA ALA A 87 12.16 5.45 -11.18
C ALA A 87 12.33 6.39 -9.98
N LYS A 88 11.21 6.77 -9.37
CA LYS A 88 11.16 7.51 -8.12
C LYS A 88 10.29 6.76 -7.11
N ILE A 89 10.84 6.50 -5.94
CA ILE A 89 10.18 5.85 -4.81
C ILE A 89 9.79 6.96 -3.85
N ILE A 90 8.50 7.15 -3.62
CA ILE A 90 7.99 8.18 -2.70
C ILE A 90 7.40 7.48 -1.49
N GLN A 91 7.94 7.79 -0.31
CA GLN A 91 7.64 7.08 0.93
C GLN A 91 7.34 8.04 2.07
N GLY A 92 6.23 7.82 2.76
CA GLY A 92 5.93 8.54 4.00
C GLY A 92 6.86 8.06 5.13
N ARG A 93 7.43 9.02 5.88
CA ARG A 93 8.34 8.70 6.99
C ARG A 93 7.67 7.89 8.09
N TYR A 94 6.39 8.14 8.34
CA TYR A 94 5.60 7.54 9.42
C TYR A 94 4.59 6.52 8.89
N ASP A 95 4.87 5.92 7.75
CA ASP A 95 4.07 4.83 7.19
C ASP A 95 4.23 3.58 8.06
N ILE A 96 3.14 3.17 8.73
CA ILE A 96 3.07 1.98 9.57
C ILE A 96 2.41 0.80 8.86
N VAL A 97 1.79 1.04 7.70
CA VAL A 97 1.18 0.01 6.86
C VAL A 97 2.26 -0.66 6.00
N CYS A 98 3.05 0.18 5.30
CA CYS A 98 4.23 -0.23 4.55
C CYS A 98 5.46 0.50 5.09
N PRO A 99 6.16 -0.07 6.08
CA PRO A 99 7.24 0.63 6.79
C PRO A 99 8.35 1.17 5.87
N MET A 100 8.92 2.30 6.26
CA MET A 100 10.03 2.96 5.56
C MET A 100 11.18 2.00 5.23
N GLU A 101 11.38 0.97 6.04
CA GLU A 101 12.42 -0.04 5.86
C GLU A 101 12.30 -0.76 4.52
N THR A 102 11.07 -1.11 4.09
CA THR A 102 10.85 -1.80 2.82
C THR A 102 11.23 -0.94 1.61
N ALA A 103 10.89 0.36 1.65
CA ALA A 103 11.29 1.32 0.62
C ALA A 103 12.81 1.52 0.59
N TRP A 104 13.45 1.53 1.75
CA TRP A 104 14.90 1.62 1.88
C TRP A 104 15.60 0.37 1.34
N GLU A 105 15.10 -0.84 1.65
CA GLU A 105 15.62 -2.09 1.09
C GLU A 105 15.51 -2.09 -0.46
N LEU A 106 14.36 -1.67 -1.00
CA LEU A 106 14.21 -1.53 -2.45
C LEU A 106 15.24 -0.56 -3.03
N LYS A 107 15.44 0.61 -2.41
CA LYS A 107 16.46 1.60 -2.84
C LYS A 107 17.86 1.04 -2.79
N LYS A 108 18.22 0.27 -1.78
CA LYS A 108 19.55 -0.37 -1.69
C LYS A 108 19.81 -1.33 -2.85
N ASN A 109 18.80 -2.10 -3.24
CA ASN A 109 18.90 -3.07 -4.32
C ASN A 109 18.71 -2.43 -5.72
N TRP A 110 18.06 -1.26 -5.78
CA TRP A 110 17.88 -0.46 -7.00
C TRP A 110 18.48 0.94 -6.84
N PRO A 111 19.82 1.07 -6.85
CA PRO A 111 20.51 2.34 -6.59
C PRO A 111 20.24 3.43 -7.65
N GLU A 112 19.76 3.06 -8.83
CA GLU A 112 19.38 4.00 -9.88
C GLU A 112 18.04 4.71 -9.61
N ALA A 113 17.14 4.09 -8.86
CA ALA A 113 15.88 4.73 -8.44
C ALA A 113 16.17 5.86 -7.43
N GLU A 114 15.45 6.97 -7.52
CA GLU A 114 15.49 8.05 -6.52
C GLU A 114 14.51 7.73 -5.37
N LEU A 115 14.98 7.79 -4.11
CA LEU A 115 14.11 7.67 -2.94
C LEU A 115 13.83 9.07 -2.36
N ILE A 116 12.55 9.42 -2.30
CA ILE A 116 12.03 10.67 -1.75
C ILE A 116 11.21 10.35 -0.51
N VAL A 117 11.64 10.87 0.64
CA VAL A 117 10.95 10.67 1.92
C VAL A 117 10.09 11.89 2.23
N ALA A 118 8.78 11.70 2.35
CA ALA A 118 7.83 12.70 2.82
C ALA A 118 7.90 12.77 4.36
N PRO A 119 8.49 13.85 4.94
CA PRO A 119 8.91 13.86 6.35
C PRO A 119 7.75 13.89 7.35
N SER A 120 6.55 14.34 6.94
CA SER A 120 5.37 14.49 7.80
C SER A 120 4.16 13.73 7.25
N SER A 121 4.38 12.55 6.67
CA SER A 121 3.33 11.73 6.05
C SER A 121 3.40 10.27 6.48
N GLY A 122 2.22 9.61 6.46
CA GLY A 122 2.04 8.17 6.64
C GLY A 122 1.96 7.43 5.30
N HIS A 123 0.98 6.53 5.18
CA HIS A 123 0.83 5.62 4.04
C HIS A 123 0.08 6.23 2.85
N SER A 124 -0.95 7.04 3.12
CA SER A 124 -1.89 7.46 2.07
C SER A 124 -1.27 8.37 1.02
N ALA A 125 -1.43 8.02 -0.26
CA ALA A 125 -1.08 8.88 -1.39
C ALA A 125 -1.82 10.24 -1.39
N PHE A 126 -2.92 10.36 -0.63
CA PHE A 126 -3.69 11.60 -0.46
C PHE A 126 -3.17 12.49 0.68
N GLU A 127 -2.07 12.14 1.33
CA GLU A 127 -1.38 13.06 2.21
C GLU A 127 -0.63 14.12 1.40
N LYS A 128 -0.67 15.37 1.88
CA LYS A 128 -0.25 16.53 1.10
C LYS A 128 1.16 16.40 0.52
N GLU A 129 2.12 15.95 1.31
CA GLU A 129 3.51 15.83 0.87
C GLU A 129 3.68 14.70 -0.14
N ILE A 130 3.05 13.54 0.09
CA ILE A 130 3.10 12.40 -0.84
C ILE A 130 2.46 12.80 -2.17
N THR A 131 1.24 13.38 -2.14
CA THR A 131 0.57 13.88 -3.36
C THR A 131 1.46 14.85 -4.12
N HIS A 132 2.09 15.80 -3.41
CA HIS A 132 2.98 16.78 -4.02
C HIS A 132 4.16 16.12 -4.75
N GLU A 133 4.84 15.19 -4.09
CA GLU A 133 6.01 14.51 -4.65
C GLU A 133 5.63 13.55 -5.81
N LEU A 134 4.47 12.90 -5.74
CA LEU A 134 3.96 12.07 -6.84
C LEU A 134 3.67 12.91 -8.08
N ILE A 135 3.01 14.06 -7.93
CA ILE A 135 2.73 14.97 -9.05
C ILE A 135 4.05 15.51 -9.62
N ARG A 136 4.95 15.97 -8.76
CA ARG A 136 6.27 16.46 -9.17
C ARG A 136 7.05 15.41 -9.96
N ALA A 137 7.07 14.17 -9.48
CA ALA A 137 7.76 13.07 -10.15
C ALA A 137 7.18 12.81 -11.55
N THR A 138 5.85 12.76 -11.68
CA THR A 138 5.20 12.55 -12.99
C THR A 138 5.42 13.71 -13.95
N GLU A 139 5.41 14.96 -13.48
CA GLU A 139 5.73 16.14 -14.29
C GLU A 139 7.19 16.16 -14.75
N GLU A 140 8.12 15.69 -13.93
CA GLU A 140 9.54 15.59 -14.31
C GLU A 140 9.73 14.52 -15.39
N PHE A 141 9.08 13.36 -15.29
CA PHE A 141 9.13 12.34 -16.35
C PHE A 141 8.53 12.85 -17.67
N ALA A 142 7.39 13.54 -17.62
CA ALA A 142 6.75 14.08 -18.81
C ALA A 142 7.56 15.16 -19.56
N LYS A 143 8.57 15.76 -18.92
CA LYS A 143 9.47 16.75 -19.55
C LYS A 143 10.69 16.11 -20.21
N ASN A 144 10.98 14.85 -19.88
CA ASN A 144 12.15 14.12 -20.35
C ASN A 144 11.82 13.15 -21.52
N ASP A 145 10.53 13.03 -21.88
CA ASP A 145 10.03 12.36 -23.07
C ASP A 145 9.95 13.33 -24.25
#